data_eb813bdd51166f54e3a259caf9b7e405
#
_entry.id   eb813bdd51166f54e3a259caf9b7e405
#
_cell.length_a   1.000
_cell.length_b   1.000
_cell.length_c   1.000
_cell.angle_alpha   90.00
_cell.angle_beta   90.00
_cell.angle_gamma   90.00
#
_symmetry.space_group_name_H-M   'P 1'
#
loop_
_entity.id
_entity.type
_entity.pdbx_description
1 polymer ?
#
loop_
_entity_poly.entity_id
_entity_poly.type
_entity_poly.pdbx_seq_one_letter_code
_entity_poly.pdbx_strand_id
1 'polypeptide(L)'
;MIIGLGLIGGSFALELKKRLQYTVVGIDKNPQHLQEALALGIISEEIDYSQIADADLVLVAVPVNRIAQVVNEVLDHVGQNTLVMDVGSVKESICKEVAQHPRRSQFVAAHPMAGTEYSGPQAALYDLFDGKVMALCEVEKSNWKLLDRALDISKALNMRVKMMSPTDHDLHTAYVSHLSHVSSFMLGKTVLEIEKDEAQIFDLASTGFASTVRLAKSHPQMWTPIFLENKTNVLKALTEYIKNLENFKHLLETDQADAITQNIKEANYIRKILK
;
A
#
# COMPACT_ATOMS: atom_id res chain seq x y z
N MET A 1 19.63 -1.03 2.38
CA MET A 1 19.20 -2.34 1.83
C MET A 1 17.70 -2.36 1.58
N ILE A 2 17.25 -2.93 0.47
CA ILE A 2 15.82 -3.11 0.15
C ILE A 2 15.54 -4.61 0.01
N ILE A 3 14.53 -5.11 0.71
CA ILE A 3 14.05 -6.50 0.62
C ILE A 3 12.68 -6.47 -0.07
N GLY A 4 12.63 -6.95 -1.32
CA GLY A 4 11.47 -6.85 -2.22
C GLY A 4 11.60 -5.67 -3.17
N LEU A 5 11.90 -5.96 -4.44
CA LEU A 5 12.24 -4.98 -5.48
C LEU A 5 11.06 -4.73 -6.45
N GLY A 6 9.83 -4.78 -5.93
CA GLY A 6 8.64 -4.39 -6.68
C GLY A 6 8.48 -2.87 -6.84
N LEU A 7 7.28 -2.41 -7.24
CA LEU A 7 6.96 -0.98 -7.40
C LEU A 7 7.43 -0.14 -6.21
N ILE A 8 7.01 -0.47 -4.99
CA ILE A 8 7.28 0.36 -3.80
C ILE A 8 8.75 0.29 -3.40
N GLY A 9 9.33 -0.92 -3.25
CA GLY A 9 10.73 -1.09 -2.89
C GLY A 9 11.68 -0.49 -3.92
N GLY A 10 11.40 -0.68 -5.21
CA GLY A 10 12.15 -0.08 -6.31
C GLY A 10 12.06 1.45 -6.33
N SER A 11 10.87 2.01 -6.13
CA SER A 11 10.70 3.47 -6.05
C SER A 11 11.43 4.08 -4.85
N PHE A 12 11.39 3.42 -3.67
CA PHE A 12 12.20 3.83 -2.53
C PHE A 12 13.69 3.81 -2.85
N ALA A 13 14.17 2.73 -3.49
CA ALA A 13 15.56 2.62 -3.90
C ALA A 13 16.00 3.79 -4.78
N LEU A 14 15.20 4.13 -5.81
CA LEU A 14 15.46 5.25 -6.70
C LEU A 14 15.50 6.59 -5.95
N GLU A 15 14.56 6.84 -5.06
CA GLU A 15 14.45 8.07 -4.30
C GLU A 15 15.57 8.21 -3.25
N LEU A 16 15.92 7.13 -2.54
CA LEU A 16 17.03 7.12 -1.58
C LEU A 16 18.37 7.43 -2.27
N LYS A 17 18.60 6.89 -3.47
CA LYS A 17 19.78 7.22 -4.29
C LYS A 17 19.77 8.68 -4.73
N LYS A 18 18.63 9.16 -5.28
CA LYS A 18 18.51 10.51 -5.87
C LYS A 18 18.60 11.62 -4.81
N ARG A 19 17.87 11.47 -3.71
CA ARG A 19 17.66 12.54 -2.72
C ARG A 19 18.59 12.46 -1.52
N LEU A 20 19.03 11.27 -1.15
CA LEU A 20 19.88 11.06 0.02
C LEU A 20 21.26 10.48 -0.30
N GLN A 21 21.55 10.21 -1.60
CA GLN A 21 22.83 9.66 -2.08
C GLN A 21 23.22 8.33 -1.40
N TYR A 22 22.23 7.53 -1.03
CA TYR A 22 22.49 6.22 -0.44
C TYR A 22 23.02 5.26 -1.49
N THR A 23 23.97 4.41 -1.10
CA THR A 23 24.25 3.18 -1.83
C THR A 23 23.13 2.18 -1.53
N VAL A 24 22.41 1.76 -2.54
CA VAL A 24 21.27 0.87 -2.37
C VAL A 24 21.59 -0.50 -2.94
N VAL A 25 21.50 -1.49 -2.08
CA VAL A 25 21.65 -2.91 -2.39
C VAL A 25 20.32 -3.61 -2.15
N GLY A 26 20.10 -4.77 -2.77
CA GLY A 26 18.77 -5.39 -2.74
C GLY A 26 18.76 -6.90 -2.63
N ILE A 27 17.64 -7.40 -2.07
CA ILE A 27 17.27 -8.81 -2.03
C ILE A 27 15.86 -8.94 -2.61
N ASP A 28 15.67 -9.90 -3.52
CA ASP A 28 14.35 -10.36 -3.94
C ASP A 28 14.35 -11.88 -4.15
N LYS A 29 13.26 -12.54 -3.79
CA LYS A 29 13.11 -13.99 -4.01
C LYS A 29 12.96 -14.38 -5.49
N ASN A 30 12.58 -13.42 -6.34
CA ASN A 30 12.42 -13.61 -7.77
C ASN A 30 13.71 -13.16 -8.47
N PRO A 31 14.52 -14.09 -9.04
CA PRO A 31 15.76 -13.76 -9.72
C PRO A 31 15.58 -12.80 -10.90
N GLN A 32 14.43 -12.85 -11.56
CA GLN A 32 14.13 -11.90 -12.64
C GLN A 32 14.00 -10.48 -12.12
N HIS A 33 13.35 -10.26 -10.96
CA HIS A 33 13.28 -8.93 -10.34
C HIS A 33 14.67 -8.40 -9.97
N LEU A 34 15.58 -9.25 -9.48
CA LEU A 34 16.95 -8.86 -9.20
C LEU A 34 17.68 -8.40 -10.46
N GLN A 35 17.61 -9.20 -11.54
CA GLN A 35 18.23 -8.86 -12.81
C GLN A 35 17.68 -7.55 -13.40
N GLU A 36 16.36 -7.38 -13.39
CA GLU A 36 15.70 -6.14 -13.84
C GLU A 36 16.11 -4.93 -12.99
N ALA A 37 16.14 -5.08 -11.67
CA ALA A 37 16.51 -4.00 -10.76
C ALA A 37 17.98 -3.57 -10.93
N LEU A 38 18.89 -4.51 -11.19
CA LEU A 38 20.28 -4.22 -11.54
C LEU A 38 20.38 -3.51 -12.90
N ALA A 39 19.70 -4.04 -13.92
CA ALA A 39 19.73 -3.47 -15.28
C ALA A 39 19.15 -2.05 -15.34
N LEU A 40 18.12 -1.77 -14.53
CA LEU A 40 17.48 -0.45 -14.39
C LEU A 40 18.26 0.50 -13.45
N GLY A 41 19.34 0.03 -12.84
CA GLY A 41 20.11 0.82 -11.88
C GLY A 41 19.34 1.15 -10.59
N ILE A 42 18.28 0.41 -10.26
CA ILE A 42 17.50 0.55 -9.03
C ILE A 42 18.40 0.20 -7.83
N ILE A 43 19.10 -0.92 -7.92
CA ILE A 43 20.10 -1.34 -6.93
C ILE A 43 21.49 -1.35 -7.57
N SER A 44 22.52 -1.24 -6.74
CA SER A 44 23.92 -1.30 -7.19
C SER A 44 24.45 -2.73 -7.20
N GLU A 45 23.89 -3.58 -6.33
CA GLU A 45 24.36 -4.95 -6.11
C GLU A 45 23.24 -5.79 -5.50
N GLU A 46 23.21 -7.07 -5.87
CA GLU A 46 22.46 -8.11 -5.16
C GLU A 46 23.29 -8.56 -3.96
N ILE A 47 22.65 -8.74 -2.83
CA ILE A 47 23.30 -9.23 -1.61
C ILE A 47 22.46 -10.34 -0.97
N ASP A 48 23.04 -11.02 0.00
CA ASP A 48 22.34 -12.01 0.82
C ASP A 48 22.13 -11.52 2.27
N TYR A 49 21.44 -12.34 3.05
CA TYR A 49 21.11 -12.02 4.44
C TYR A 49 22.34 -11.90 5.37
N SER A 50 23.50 -12.45 5.01
CA SER A 50 24.74 -12.36 5.84
C SER A 50 25.26 -10.92 5.93
N GLN A 51 24.91 -10.08 4.96
CA GLN A 51 25.37 -8.69 4.86
C GLN A 51 24.40 -7.68 5.54
N ILE A 52 23.31 -8.15 6.14
CA ILE A 52 22.32 -7.27 6.82
C ILE A 52 22.92 -6.50 7.99
N ALA A 53 23.88 -7.08 8.68
CA ALA A 53 24.50 -6.47 9.87
C ALA A 53 25.15 -5.11 9.59
N ASP A 54 25.61 -4.88 8.37
CA ASP A 54 26.32 -3.67 7.96
C ASP A 54 25.37 -2.60 7.40
N ALA A 55 24.08 -2.90 7.28
CA ALA A 55 23.10 -1.96 6.73
C ALA A 55 22.73 -0.86 7.73
N ASP A 56 22.74 0.40 7.28
CA ASP A 56 22.18 1.51 8.05
C ASP A 56 20.66 1.49 8.07
N LEU A 57 20.05 1.11 6.95
CA LEU A 57 18.61 1.02 6.72
C LEU A 57 18.27 -0.29 6.05
N VAL A 58 17.29 -1.02 6.58
CA VAL A 58 16.64 -2.13 5.91
C VAL A 58 15.17 -1.79 5.68
N LEU A 59 14.77 -1.71 4.42
CA LEU A 59 13.38 -1.50 4.02
C LEU A 59 12.77 -2.82 3.56
N VAL A 60 11.70 -3.27 4.24
CA VAL A 60 10.99 -4.50 3.91
C VAL A 60 9.74 -4.18 3.07
N ALA A 61 9.81 -4.50 1.79
CA ALA A 61 8.80 -4.22 0.76
C ALA A 61 8.26 -5.49 0.08
N VAL A 62 8.15 -6.58 0.84
CA VAL A 62 7.60 -7.86 0.39
C VAL A 62 6.06 -7.87 0.51
N PRO A 63 5.34 -8.89 -0.06
CA PRO A 63 3.90 -9.01 0.15
C PRO A 63 3.51 -8.98 1.63
N VAL A 64 2.38 -8.32 1.93
CA VAL A 64 1.99 -7.94 3.31
C VAL A 64 1.96 -9.11 4.28
N ASN A 65 1.49 -10.28 3.85
CA ASN A 65 1.43 -11.52 4.64
C ASN A 65 2.81 -12.14 4.93
N ARG A 66 3.89 -11.56 4.44
CA ARG A 66 5.27 -12.01 4.70
C ARG A 66 6.07 -11.00 5.50
N ILE A 67 5.57 -9.78 5.64
CA ILE A 67 6.32 -8.67 6.24
C ILE A 67 6.74 -9.01 7.67
N ALA A 68 5.81 -9.45 8.51
CA ALA A 68 6.13 -9.71 9.92
C ALA A 68 7.21 -10.77 10.10
N GLN A 69 7.13 -11.87 9.32
CA GLN A 69 8.17 -12.89 9.32
C GLN A 69 9.52 -12.30 8.91
N VAL A 70 9.57 -11.59 7.78
CA VAL A 70 10.83 -11.01 7.25
C VAL A 70 11.39 -9.95 8.20
N VAL A 71 10.54 -9.12 8.81
CA VAL A 71 10.99 -8.12 9.80
C VAL A 71 11.62 -8.81 11.01
N ASN A 72 11.02 -9.88 11.54
CA ASN A 72 11.59 -10.63 12.66
C ASN A 72 12.96 -11.24 12.27
N GLU A 73 13.04 -11.89 11.11
CA GLU A 73 14.32 -12.44 10.59
C GLU A 73 15.39 -11.35 10.43
N VAL A 74 15.02 -10.18 9.89
CA VAL A 74 15.92 -9.03 9.75
C VAL A 74 16.37 -8.52 11.11
N LEU A 75 15.48 -8.38 12.07
CA LEU A 75 15.80 -7.90 13.40
C LEU A 75 16.78 -8.84 14.15
N ASP A 76 16.77 -10.13 13.85
CA ASP A 76 17.74 -11.07 14.41
C ASP A 76 19.20 -10.80 13.95
N HIS A 77 19.37 -10.19 12.77
CA HIS A 77 20.68 -10.08 12.11
C HIS A 77 21.22 -8.64 12.03
N VAL A 78 20.38 -7.61 12.19
CA VAL A 78 20.81 -6.20 12.03
C VAL A 78 21.78 -5.73 13.12
N GLY A 79 22.62 -4.77 12.78
CA GLY A 79 23.47 -4.03 13.73
C GLY A 79 22.64 -3.20 14.73
N GLN A 80 23.28 -2.72 15.80
CA GLN A 80 22.58 -1.99 16.89
C GLN A 80 21.93 -0.68 16.44
N ASN A 81 22.44 -0.05 15.40
CA ASN A 81 21.99 1.27 14.91
C ASN A 81 21.23 1.18 13.58
N THR A 82 20.90 0.00 13.13
CA THR A 82 20.14 -0.21 11.88
C THR A 82 18.69 0.17 12.07
N LEU A 83 18.18 1.03 11.21
CA LEU A 83 16.75 1.31 11.08
C LEU A 83 16.11 0.21 10.22
N VAL A 84 15.12 -0.48 10.76
CA VAL A 84 14.28 -1.41 10.01
C VAL A 84 12.91 -0.75 9.79
N MET A 85 12.48 -0.65 8.55
CA MET A 85 11.15 -0.14 8.17
C MET A 85 10.44 -1.15 7.29
N ASP A 86 9.13 -1.24 7.42
CA ASP A 86 8.29 -1.88 6.40
C ASP A 86 7.50 -0.84 5.60
N VAL A 87 6.86 -1.28 4.53
CA VAL A 87 5.98 -0.44 3.69
C VAL A 87 4.64 -1.12 3.43
N GLY A 88 4.22 -2.01 4.30
CA GLY A 88 3.02 -2.81 4.13
C GLY A 88 1.73 -2.01 4.23
N SER A 89 0.72 -2.46 3.50
CA SER A 89 -0.61 -1.84 3.45
C SER A 89 -1.51 -2.15 4.65
N VAL A 90 -1.09 -3.04 5.56
CA VAL A 90 -1.76 -3.40 6.81
C VAL A 90 -0.74 -3.31 7.93
N LYS A 91 -1.16 -2.86 9.11
CA LYS A 91 -0.24 -2.60 10.23
C LYS A 91 -0.52 -3.45 11.47
N GLU A 92 -1.79 -3.75 11.75
CA GLU A 92 -2.16 -4.37 13.03
C GLU A 92 -1.53 -5.75 13.22
N SER A 93 -1.64 -6.63 12.22
CA SER A 93 -1.02 -7.96 12.26
C SER A 93 0.50 -7.88 12.36
N ILE A 94 1.13 -7.02 11.55
CA ILE A 94 2.58 -6.83 11.54
C ILE A 94 3.09 -6.34 12.90
N CYS A 95 2.50 -5.28 13.44
CA CYS A 95 2.89 -4.72 14.73
C CYS A 95 2.71 -5.73 15.88
N LYS A 96 1.64 -6.52 15.84
CA LYS A 96 1.34 -7.56 16.83
C LYS A 96 2.39 -8.67 16.81
N GLU A 97 2.75 -9.16 15.63
CA GLU A 97 3.71 -10.27 15.48
C GLU A 97 5.16 -9.84 15.83
N VAL A 98 5.51 -8.57 15.57
CA VAL A 98 6.85 -8.03 15.89
C VAL A 98 6.95 -7.53 17.34
N ALA A 99 5.81 -7.36 18.04
CA ALA A 99 5.74 -6.69 19.36
C ALA A 99 6.67 -7.25 20.42
N GLN A 100 6.91 -8.55 20.43
CA GLN A 100 7.71 -9.24 21.45
C GLN A 100 9.17 -9.46 21.03
N HIS A 101 9.57 -8.99 19.86
CA HIS A 101 10.94 -9.18 19.41
C HIS A 101 11.92 -8.39 20.29
N PRO A 102 13.04 -8.96 20.76
CA PRO A 102 14.01 -8.26 21.65
C PRO A 102 14.52 -6.94 21.08
N ARG A 103 14.59 -6.85 19.74
CA ARG A 103 15.03 -5.64 19.03
C ARG A 103 13.87 -4.86 18.41
N ARG A 104 12.64 -4.99 18.94
CA ARG A 104 11.44 -4.24 18.47
C ARG A 104 11.70 -2.74 18.34
N SER A 105 12.52 -2.17 19.20
CA SER A 105 12.84 -0.75 19.17
C SER A 105 13.61 -0.29 17.92
N GLN A 106 14.17 -1.20 17.14
CA GLN A 106 14.82 -0.89 15.86
C GLN A 106 13.83 -0.85 14.68
N PHE A 107 12.60 -1.26 14.89
CA PHE A 107 11.56 -1.31 13.86
C PHE A 107 10.65 -0.08 13.92
N VAL A 108 10.44 0.56 12.78
CA VAL A 108 9.46 1.63 12.54
C VAL A 108 8.42 1.10 11.54
N ALA A 109 7.22 0.83 12.02
CA ALA A 109 6.11 0.36 11.19
C ALA A 109 5.59 1.50 10.32
N ALA A 110 5.68 1.35 9.00
CA ALA A 110 5.37 2.41 8.06
C ALA A 110 4.46 1.92 6.91
N HIS A 111 3.73 2.86 6.32
CA HIS A 111 2.95 2.64 5.10
C HIS A 111 2.94 3.91 4.26
N PRO A 112 3.63 3.96 3.12
CA PRO A 112 3.51 5.04 2.16
C PRO A 112 2.17 4.89 1.41
N MET A 113 1.27 5.85 1.57
CA MET A 113 -0.03 5.88 0.88
C MET A 113 0.18 6.24 -0.60
N ALA A 114 0.89 5.41 -1.32
CA ALA A 114 1.27 5.58 -2.72
C ALA A 114 1.24 4.24 -3.46
N GLY A 115 1.01 4.28 -4.75
CA GLY A 115 1.01 3.09 -5.61
C GLY A 115 0.32 3.35 -6.93
N THR A 116 0.49 2.40 -7.83
CA THR A 116 -0.19 2.33 -9.12
C THR A 116 -0.74 0.91 -9.32
N GLU A 117 -1.46 0.69 -10.40
CA GLU A 117 -1.94 -0.64 -10.79
C GLU A 117 -0.86 -1.58 -11.34
N TYR A 118 0.35 -1.08 -11.55
CA TYR A 118 1.49 -1.83 -12.07
C TYR A 118 2.32 -2.48 -10.95
N SER A 119 3.12 -3.48 -11.30
CA SER A 119 3.95 -4.24 -10.36
C SER A 119 5.31 -4.59 -10.95
N GLY A 120 6.24 -5.05 -10.09
CA GLY A 120 7.60 -5.41 -10.48
C GLY A 120 8.56 -4.21 -10.51
N PRO A 121 9.87 -4.45 -10.75
CA PRO A 121 10.89 -3.42 -10.79
C PRO A 121 10.69 -2.39 -11.91
N GLN A 122 10.17 -2.82 -13.07
CA GLN A 122 9.88 -1.95 -14.20
C GLN A 122 8.80 -0.91 -13.91
N ALA A 123 7.97 -1.14 -12.87
CA ALA A 123 6.96 -0.19 -12.41
C ALA A 123 7.51 0.87 -11.45
N ALA A 124 8.76 0.73 -10.99
CA ALA A 124 9.37 1.70 -10.07
C ALA A 124 9.47 3.09 -10.69
N LEU A 125 9.08 4.10 -9.93
CA LEU A 125 8.96 5.47 -10.39
C LEU A 125 9.71 6.42 -9.47
N TYR A 126 10.36 7.41 -10.07
CA TYR A 126 10.76 8.62 -9.35
C TYR A 126 9.50 9.42 -8.96
N ASP A 127 9.62 10.17 -7.88
CA ASP A 127 8.59 11.10 -7.38
C ASP A 127 7.22 10.43 -7.04
N LEU A 128 7.19 9.08 -6.95
CA LEU A 128 5.98 8.31 -6.57
C LEU A 128 5.39 8.78 -5.23
N PHE A 129 6.25 9.20 -4.32
CA PHE A 129 5.90 9.56 -2.94
C PHE A 129 5.61 11.04 -2.74
N ASP A 130 5.86 11.91 -3.73
CA ASP A 130 5.73 13.36 -3.62
C ASP A 130 4.33 13.79 -3.19
N GLY A 131 4.25 14.52 -2.07
CA GLY A 131 3.00 15.00 -1.49
C GLY A 131 2.10 13.92 -0.89
N LYS A 132 2.51 12.64 -0.94
CA LYS A 132 1.75 11.52 -0.37
C LYS A 132 1.89 11.47 1.15
N VAL A 133 1.07 10.64 1.78
CA VAL A 133 1.14 10.42 3.23
C VAL A 133 2.04 9.23 3.53
N MET A 134 2.93 9.39 4.51
CA MET A 134 3.60 8.29 5.20
C MET A 134 2.88 8.07 6.53
N ALA A 135 2.15 6.98 6.66
CA ALA A 135 1.62 6.56 7.94
C ALA A 135 2.72 5.86 8.76
N LEU A 136 2.90 6.28 10.01
CA LEU A 136 3.81 5.63 10.97
C LEU A 136 2.98 5.14 12.17
N CYS A 137 3.18 3.87 12.54
CA CYS A 137 2.41 3.24 13.61
C CYS A 137 3.32 2.80 14.76
N GLU A 138 2.78 2.83 16.00
CA GLU A 138 3.48 2.44 17.23
C GLU A 138 4.86 3.10 17.39
N VAL A 139 4.96 4.38 17.04
CA VAL A 139 6.22 5.13 17.06
C VAL A 139 6.84 5.21 18.46
N GLU A 140 6.03 5.12 19.51
CA GLU A 140 6.43 5.09 20.91
C GLU A 140 7.23 3.82 21.30
N LYS A 141 7.12 2.76 20.49
CA LYS A 141 7.90 1.52 20.66
C LYS A 141 9.24 1.55 19.94
N SER A 142 9.49 2.55 19.15
CA SER A 142 10.71 2.69 18.35
C SER A 142 11.76 3.52 19.08
N ASN A 143 13.04 3.20 18.88
CA ASN A 143 14.13 4.03 19.37
C ASN A 143 14.01 5.43 18.75
N TRP A 144 14.09 6.48 19.56
CA TRP A 144 13.87 7.85 19.11
C TRP A 144 14.83 8.31 18.00
N LYS A 145 16.11 7.86 18.02
CA LYS A 145 17.09 8.19 16.96
C LYS A 145 16.74 7.54 15.64
N LEU A 146 16.21 6.32 15.68
CA LEU A 146 15.80 5.60 14.48
C LEU A 146 14.48 6.14 13.94
N LEU A 147 13.57 6.53 14.83
CA LEU A 147 12.34 7.23 14.43
C LEU A 147 12.68 8.57 13.76
N ASP A 148 13.61 9.35 14.31
CA ASP A 148 14.05 10.62 13.72
C ASP A 148 14.60 10.42 12.31
N ARG A 149 15.43 9.38 12.09
CA ARG A 149 15.89 9.00 10.74
C ARG A 149 14.74 8.61 9.80
N ALA A 150 13.73 7.89 10.28
CA ALA A 150 12.55 7.57 9.47
C ALA A 150 11.74 8.82 9.09
N LEU A 151 11.68 9.81 9.98
CA LEU A 151 11.08 11.12 9.71
C LEU A 151 11.88 11.91 8.68
N ASP A 152 13.22 11.93 8.79
CA ASP A 152 14.11 12.58 7.83
C ASP A 152 13.99 11.95 6.43
N ILE A 153 13.95 10.63 6.34
CA ILE A 153 13.70 9.92 5.08
C ILE A 153 12.34 10.34 4.51
N SER A 154 11.28 10.31 5.31
CA SER A 154 9.94 10.70 4.86
C SER A 154 9.91 12.15 4.34
N LYS A 155 10.59 13.05 5.03
CA LYS A 155 10.73 14.47 4.63
C LYS A 155 11.54 14.60 3.33
N ALA A 156 12.64 13.88 3.20
CA ALA A 156 13.45 13.88 1.98
C ALA A 156 12.65 13.38 0.76
N LEU A 157 11.75 12.41 0.96
CA LEU A 157 10.83 11.92 -0.06
C LEU A 157 9.61 12.84 -0.28
N ASN A 158 9.61 14.05 0.31
CA ASN A 158 8.53 15.03 0.23
C ASN A 158 7.16 14.47 0.68
N MET A 159 7.15 13.60 1.68
CA MET A 159 5.94 12.98 2.23
C MET A 159 5.42 13.73 3.46
N ARG A 160 4.11 13.69 3.65
CA ARG A 160 3.44 14.20 4.85
C ARG A 160 3.30 13.07 5.87
N VAL A 161 3.95 13.17 7.01
CA VAL A 161 3.86 12.13 8.04
C VAL A 161 2.55 12.23 8.81
N LYS A 162 1.92 11.08 9.05
CA LYS A 162 0.78 10.87 9.96
C LYS A 162 1.10 9.74 10.91
N MET A 163 1.09 10.03 12.22
CA MET A 163 1.23 9.01 13.26
C MET A 163 -0.15 8.57 13.74
N MET A 164 -0.35 7.27 13.90
CA MET A 164 -1.62 6.70 14.35
C MET A 164 -1.43 5.30 14.93
N SER A 165 -2.46 4.79 15.61
CA SER A 165 -2.44 3.39 16.03
C SER A 165 -2.55 2.44 14.82
N PRO A 166 -2.01 1.20 14.91
CA PRO A 166 -2.17 0.20 13.86
C PRO A 166 -3.65 -0.11 13.56
N THR A 167 -4.48 -0.14 14.60
CA THR A 167 -5.93 -0.41 14.49
C THR A 167 -6.65 0.71 13.74
N ASP A 168 -6.35 1.98 14.05
CA ASP A 168 -6.92 3.12 13.31
C ASP A 168 -6.44 3.14 11.86
N HIS A 169 -5.15 2.83 11.63
CA HIS A 169 -4.60 2.72 10.30
C HIS A 169 -5.39 1.71 9.45
N ASP A 170 -5.56 0.48 9.96
CA ASP A 170 -6.21 -0.60 9.22
C ASP A 170 -7.70 -0.35 9.03
N LEU A 171 -8.36 0.27 10.01
CA LEU A 171 -9.73 0.74 9.87
C LEU A 171 -9.87 1.81 8.78
N HIS A 172 -9.04 2.84 8.81
CA HIS A 172 -9.12 3.94 7.84
C HIS A 172 -8.78 3.49 6.43
N THR A 173 -7.73 2.67 6.26
CA THR A 173 -7.35 2.14 4.94
C THR A 173 -8.42 1.21 4.36
N ALA A 174 -9.18 0.50 5.20
CA ALA A 174 -10.32 -0.29 4.73
C ALA A 174 -11.35 0.55 3.98
N TYR A 175 -11.66 1.76 4.46
CA TYR A 175 -12.63 2.65 3.81
C TYR A 175 -12.06 3.40 2.61
N VAL A 176 -10.85 3.98 2.73
CA VAL A 176 -10.34 4.89 1.69
C VAL A 176 -9.53 4.20 0.59
N SER A 177 -9.14 2.95 0.79
CA SER A 177 -8.32 2.20 -0.15
C SER A 177 -8.92 0.82 -0.49
N HIS A 178 -9.11 -0.05 0.52
CA HIS A 178 -9.49 -1.43 0.25
C HIS A 178 -10.90 -1.52 -0.33
N LEU A 179 -11.86 -0.78 0.19
CA LEU A 179 -13.22 -0.71 -0.36
C LEU A 179 -13.24 -0.19 -1.79
N SER A 180 -12.40 0.79 -2.12
CA SER A 180 -12.28 1.31 -3.49
C SER A 180 -11.83 0.25 -4.47
N HIS A 181 -10.89 -0.64 -4.06
CA HIS A 181 -10.46 -1.76 -4.89
C HIS A 181 -11.54 -2.83 -5.02
N VAL A 182 -12.23 -3.18 -3.92
CA VAL A 182 -13.38 -4.12 -3.99
C VAL A 182 -14.43 -3.60 -4.96
N SER A 183 -14.81 -2.32 -4.84
CA SER A 183 -15.80 -1.69 -5.73
C SER A 183 -15.36 -1.75 -7.19
N SER A 184 -14.11 -1.40 -7.48
CA SER A 184 -13.55 -1.42 -8.82
C SER A 184 -13.48 -2.83 -9.40
N PHE A 185 -13.03 -3.83 -8.63
CA PHE A 185 -13.02 -5.24 -9.05
C PHE A 185 -14.44 -5.75 -9.34
N MET A 186 -15.39 -5.48 -8.44
CA MET A 186 -16.75 -5.99 -8.60
C MET A 186 -17.51 -5.30 -9.71
N LEU A 187 -17.34 -3.99 -9.90
CA LEU A 187 -17.90 -3.29 -11.05
C LEU A 187 -17.33 -3.83 -12.37
N GLY A 188 -16.02 -3.99 -12.47
CA GLY A 188 -15.37 -4.56 -13.65
C GLY A 188 -15.87 -5.97 -13.95
N LYS A 189 -15.94 -6.83 -12.91
CA LYS A 189 -16.47 -8.19 -13.04
C LYS A 189 -17.94 -8.21 -13.51
N THR A 190 -18.79 -7.35 -12.95
CA THR A 190 -20.20 -7.26 -13.34
C THR A 190 -20.36 -6.94 -14.81
N VAL A 191 -19.63 -5.93 -15.30
CA VAL A 191 -19.72 -5.56 -16.73
C VAL A 191 -19.15 -6.66 -17.64
N LEU A 192 -18.05 -7.31 -17.25
CA LEU A 192 -17.49 -8.45 -17.99
C LEU A 192 -18.43 -9.66 -18.07
N GLU A 193 -19.25 -9.87 -17.04
CA GLU A 193 -20.24 -10.96 -17.03
C GLU A 193 -21.40 -10.65 -18.00
N ILE A 194 -21.88 -9.41 -18.02
CA ILE A 194 -22.97 -8.98 -18.92
C ILE A 194 -22.50 -8.93 -20.37
N GLU A 195 -21.24 -8.52 -20.65
CA GLU A 195 -20.68 -8.49 -22.03
C GLU A 195 -20.72 -9.84 -22.74
N LYS A 196 -20.74 -10.94 -22.01
CA LYS A 196 -20.84 -12.28 -22.60
C LYS A 196 -22.19 -12.51 -23.28
N ASP A 197 -23.25 -11.88 -22.78
CA ASP A 197 -24.63 -12.04 -23.26
C ASP A 197 -25.05 -10.86 -24.12
N GLU A 198 -24.48 -9.67 -23.90
CA GLU A 198 -24.79 -8.42 -24.57
C GLU A 198 -23.53 -7.84 -25.23
N ALA A 199 -23.14 -8.41 -26.34
CA ALA A 199 -21.96 -7.93 -27.10
C ALA A 199 -22.05 -6.43 -27.42
N GLN A 200 -20.90 -5.73 -27.43
CA GLN A 200 -20.75 -4.29 -27.70
C GLN A 200 -20.95 -3.34 -26.52
N ILE A 201 -21.12 -3.82 -25.27
CA ILE A 201 -21.17 -2.95 -24.09
C ILE A 201 -19.90 -2.10 -23.98
N PHE A 202 -18.73 -2.68 -24.28
CA PHE A 202 -17.46 -1.97 -24.22
C PHE A 202 -17.28 -0.93 -25.34
N ASP A 203 -18.05 -0.98 -26.43
CA ASP A 203 -18.03 0.07 -27.46
C ASP A 203 -18.56 1.41 -26.91
N LEU A 204 -19.36 1.35 -25.85
CA LEU A 204 -19.88 2.52 -25.14
C LEU A 204 -19.00 2.92 -23.95
N ALA A 205 -17.96 2.17 -23.63
CA ALA A 205 -17.08 2.46 -22.50
C ALA A 205 -16.28 3.74 -22.75
N SER A 206 -16.49 4.73 -21.86
CA SER A 206 -15.82 6.03 -21.94
C SER A 206 -14.80 6.19 -20.79
N THR A 207 -14.18 7.38 -20.74
CA THR A 207 -13.22 7.77 -19.70
C THR A 207 -13.76 7.65 -18.28
N GLY A 208 -15.07 7.87 -18.09
CA GLY A 208 -15.74 7.71 -16.78
C GLY A 208 -15.67 6.26 -16.29
N PHE A 209 -16.07 5.30 -17.11
CA PHE A 209 -15.96 3.88 -16.78
C PHE A 209 -14.50 3.48 -16.58
N ALA A 210 -13.60 3.83 -17.50
CA ALA A 210 -12.18 3.51 -17.43
C ALA A 210 -11.53 4.01 -16.13
N SER A 211 -11.87 5.22 -15.67
CA SER A 211 -11.35 5.77 -14.42
C SER A 211 -11.89 5.03 -13.19
N THR A 212 -13.17 4.64 -13.20
CA THR A 212 -13.82 3.95 -12.09
C THR A 212 -13.29 2.52 -11.92
N VAL A 213 -13.03 1.80 -13.02
CA VAL A 213 -12.49 0.43 -12.98
C VAL A 213 -10.97 0.36 -13.08
N ARG A 214 -10.26 1.49 -13.02
CA ARG A 214 -8.79 1.52 -13.13
C ARG A 214 -8.12 0.60 -12.12
N LEU A 215 -8.60 0.60 -10.89
CA LEU A 215 -8.03 -0.23 -9.82
C LEU A 215 -8.27 -1.73 -10.02
N ALA A 216 -9.24 -2.13 -10.85
CA ALA A 216 -9.47 -3.53 -11.20
C ALA A 216 -8.31 -4.16 -12.02
N LYS A 217 -7.40 -3.36 -12.54
CA LYS A 217 -6.17 -3.82 -13.20
C LYS A 217 -5.06 -4.22 -12.23
N SER A 218 -5.25 -3.99 -10.93
CA SER A 218 -4.26 -4.29 -9.90
C SER A 218 -4.04 -5.79 -9.72
N HIS A 219 -2.81 -6.16 -9.34
CA HIS A 219 -2.36 -7.55 -9.32
C HIS A 219 -3.03 -8.37 -8.20
N PRO A 220 -3.66 -9.53 -8.49
CA PRO A 220 -4.39 -10.32 -7.50
C PRO A 220 -3.51 -10.82 -6.34
N GLN A 221 -2.26 -11.22 -6.62
CA GLN A 221 -1.33 -11.72 -5.58
C GLN A 221 -0.95 -10.64 -4.56
N MET A 222 -1.10 -9.36 -4.89
CA MET A 222 -0.92 -8.26 -3.96
C MET A 222 -2.19 -8.02 -3.13
N TRP A 223 -3.36 -7.98 -3.78
CA TRP A 223 -4.58 -7.56 -3.12
C TRP A 223 -5.25 -8.66 -2.28
N THR A 224 -5.15 -9.92 -2.69
CA THR A 224 -5.72 -11.03 -1.91
C THR A 224 -5.16 -11.07 -0.47
N PRO A 225 -3.83 -11.03 -0.25
CA PRO A 225 -3.29 -10.94 1.11
C PRO A 225 -3.75 -9.70 1.87
N ILE A 226 -3.83 -8.53 1.24
CA ILE A 226 -4.28 -7.29 1.88
C ILE A 226 -5.71 -7.43 2.41
N PHE A 227 -6.63 -7.98 1.61
CA PHE A 227 -8.00 -8.20 2.04
C PHE A 227 -8.10 -9.20 3.19
N LEU A 228 -7.29 -10.26 3.18
CA LEU A 228 -7.31 -11.28 4.21
C LEU A 228 -6.70 -10.79 5.53
N GLU A 229 -5.58 -10.05 5.47
CA GLU A 229 -4.93 -9.48 6.65
C GLU A 229 -5.80 -8.40 7.32
N ASN A 230 -6.56 -7.61 6.55
CA ASN A 230 -7.47 -6.59 7.07
C ASN A 230 -8.95 -7.03 7.00
N LYS A 231 -9.21 -8.33 7.04
CA LYS A 231 -10.54 -8.94 6.79
C LYS A 231 -11.67 -8.31 7.60
N THR A 232 -11.48 -8.12 8.89
CA THR A 232 -12.53 -7.60 9.79
C THR A 232 -12.96 -6.19 9.38
N ASN A 233 -12.02 -5.30 9.12
CA ASN A 233 -12.32 -3.93 8.72
C ASN A 233 -12.85 -3.86 7.29
N VAL A 234 -12.33 -4.69 6.39
CA VAL A 234 -12.84 -4.77 5.00
C VAL A 234 -14.29 -5.25 4.98
N LEU A 235 -14.63 -6.28 5.76
CA LEU A 235 -16.01 -6.75 5.88
C LEU A 235 -16.95 -5.69 6.44
N LYS A 236 -16.51 -4.94 7.46
CA LYS A 236 -17.28 -3.83 8.03
C LYS A 236 -17.55 -2.76 6.96
N ALA A 237 -16.52 -2.29 6.26
CA ALA A 237 -16.66 -1.28 5.22
C ALA A 237 -17.53 -1.77 4.06
N LEU A 238 -17.37 -3.02 3.65
CA LEU A 238 -18.15 -3.64 2.56
C LEU A 238 -19.62 -3.79 2.93
N THR A 239 -19.93 -4.16 4.18
CA THR A 239 -21.31 -4.26 4.66
C THR A 239 -22.02 -2.92 4.56
N GLU A 240 -21.41 -1.82 5.00
CA GLU A 240 -21.99 -0.49 4.88
C GLU A 240 -22.14 -0.04 3.41
N TYR A 241 -21.20 -0.41 2.56
CA TYR A 241 -21.27 -0.12 1.14
C TYR A 241 -22.43 -0.87 0.44
N ILE A 242 -22.58 -2.17 0.73
CA ILE A 242 -23.71 -2.97 0.22
C ILE A 242 -25.02 -2.36 0.66
N LYS A 243 -25.18 -2.01 1.93
CA LYS A 243 -26.38 -1.34 2.44
C LYS A 243 -26.71 -0.04 1.70
N ASN A 244 -25.70 0.78 1.38
CA ASN A 244 -25.89 1.98 0.59
C ASN A 244 -26.36 1.66 -0.85
N LEU A 245 -25.81 0.62 -1.47
CA LEU A 245 -26.22 0.17 -2.81
C LEU A 245 -27.65 -0.36 -2.80
N GLU A 246 -28.01 -1.16 -1.80
CA GLU A 246 -29.39 -1.69 -1.63
C GLU A 246 -30.40 -0.56 -1.42
N ASN A 247 -30.05 0.43 -0.59
CA ASN A 247 -30.89 1.62 -0.40
C ASN A 247 -31.08 2.40 -1.72
N PHE A 248 -30.00 2.65 -2.46
CA PHE A 248 -30.09 3.35 -3.75
C PHE A 248 -30.93 2.57 -4.77
N LYS A 249 -30.78 1.24 -4.82
CA LYS A 249 -31.61 0.34 -5.64
C LYS A 249 -33.10 0.49 -5.27
N HIS A 250 -33.42 0.46 -3.98
CA HIS A 250 -34.79 0.61 -3.51
C HIS A 250 -35.41 1.97 -3.90
N LEU A 251 -34.65 3.08 -3.83
CA LEU A 251 -35.09 4.39 -4.27
C LEU A 251 -35.42 4.40 -5.77
N LEU A 252 -34.66 3.67 -6.58
CA LEU A 252 -34.96 3.50 -8.02
C LEU A 252 -36.23 2.68 -8.26
N GLU A 253 -36.37 1.55 -7.55
CA GLU A 253 -37.54 0.64 -7.67
C GLU A 253 -38.86 1.34 -7.29
N THR A 254 -38.79 2.39 -6.45
CA THR A 254 -39.91 3.10 -5.92
C THR A 254 -40.05 4.52 -6.51
N ASP A 255 -39.33 4.84 -7.58
CA ASP A 255 -39.38 6.14 -8.31
C ASP A 255 -39.22 7.38 -7.42
N GLN A 256 -38.40 7.31 -6.36
CA GLN A 256 -38.22 8.40 -5.38
C GLN A 256 -37.22 9.45 -5.84
N ALA A 257 -37.56 10.23 -6.86
CA ALA A 257 -36.66 11.20 -7.51
C ALA A 257 -36.02 12.22 -6.53
N ASP A 258 -36.79 12.76 -5.58
CA ASP A 258 -36.28 13.73 -4.61
C ASP A 258 -35.26 13.10 -3.65
N ALA A 259 -35.51 11.87 -3.18
CA ALA A 259 -34.62 11.14 -2.31
C ALA A 259 -33.32 10.74 -3.04
N ILE A 260 -33.41 10.34 -4.31
CA ILE A 260 -32.24 10.08 -5.15
C ILE A 260 -31.39 11.35 -5.30
N THR A 261 -32.05 12.48 -5.60
CA THR A 261 -31.35 13.76 -5.72
C THR A 261 -30.66 14.16 -4.43
N GLN A 262 -31.30 13.96 -3.28
CA GLN A 262 -30.70 14.24 -1.98
C GLN A 262 -29.48 13.33 -1.70
N ASN A 263 -29.60 12.05 -1.98
CA ASN A 263 -28.50 11.07 -1.82
C ASN A 263 -27.26 11.48 -2.62
N ILE A 264 -27.46 11.91 -3.89
CA ILE A 264 -26.38 12.40 -4.75
C ILE A 264 -25.75 13.70 -4.20
N LYS A 265 -26.58 14.64 -3.68
CA LYS A 265 -26.06 15.86 -3.06
C LYS A 265 -25.21 15.59 -1.84
N GLU A 266 -25.59 14.64 -1.02
CA GLU A 266 -24.80 14.20 0.14
C GLU A 266 -23.46 13.62 -0.29
N ALA A 267 -23.45 12.72 -1.27
CA ALA A 267 -22.23 12.17 -1.82
C ALA A 267 -21.30 13.25 -2.43
N ASN A 268 -21.88 14.30 -3.04
CA ASN A 268 -21.12 15.42 -3.61
C ASN A 268 -20.31 16.23 -2.57
N TYR A 269 -20.58 16.05 -1.28
CA TYR A 269 -19.80 16.69 -0.22
C TYR A 269 -18.31 16.30 -0.28
N ILE A 270 -17.99 15.14 -0.89
CA ILE A 270 -16.61 14.68 -1.11
C ILE A 270 -15.74 15.72 -1.83
N ARG A 271 -16.33 16.58 -2.68
CA ARG A 271 -15.65 17.68 -3.39
C ARG A 271 -14.98 18.69 -2.44
N LYS A 272 -15.47 18.80 -1.20
CA LYS A 272 -14.89 19.69 -0.19
C LYS A 272 -13.68 19.07 0.52
N ILE A 273 -13.53 17.75 0.44
CA ILE A 273 -12.52 16.97 1.14
C ILE A 273 -11.36 16.64 0.21
N LEU A 274 -11.69 16.19 -1.00
CA LEU A 274 -10.70 15.82 -2.00
C LEU A 274 -10.55 16.98 -3.01
N LYS A 275 -9.34 17.53 -3.08
CA LYS A 275 -8.96 18.58 -4.03
C LYS A 275 -8.29 17.97 -5.25
#